data_c40e021b1ba14043b3870db350fb4d54
#
_entry.id   c40e021b1ba14043b3870db350fb4d54
#
_cell.length_a   1.000
_cell.length_b   1.000
_cell.length_c   1.000
_cell.angle_alpha   90.00
_cell.angle_beta   90.00
_cell.angle_gamma   90.00
#
_symmetry.space_group_name_H-M   'P 1'
#
loop_
_entity.id
_entity.type
_entity.pdbx_description
1 polymer ?
#
loop_
_entity_poly.entity_id
_entity_poly.type
_entity_poly.pdbx_seq_one_letter_code
_entity_poly.pdbx_strand_id
1 'polypeptide(L)'
;MTSQTEVNTVTHNFMEAFQHFSTVAGDAGMHLAYSLAGLTLVISTIMMVLQQDELNKMFSKWLQTALLYGLFFTLIKFGGSWMPTILNTFMAIGAKSAGLGSLTPESVFNVGLTIANKMFTLTNSPDIHWYNYGVILGGQICGFFVLIIYALITAEIVIVLVKSYALVAMGPIIFAMGNSDFTRAAVPNYIRKVIGMGIQLMILYVI
;
A
#
# COMPACT_ATOMS: atom_id res chain seq x y z
N MET A 1 -5.27 10.97 -26.72
CA MET A 1 -4.61 11.76 -25.66
C MET A 1 -5.47 11.98 -24.40
N THR A 2 -6.77 11.82 -24.45
CA THR A 2 -7.70 12.07 -23.33
C THR A 2 -7.77 10.96 -22.25
N SER A 3 -7.60 9.71 -22.62
CA SER A 3 -7.70 8.58 -21.65
C SER A 3 -6.51 8.46 -20.68
N GLN A 4 -5.35 8.95 -21.07
CA GLN A 4 -4.13 8.89 -20.24
C GLN A 4 -4.18 9.87 -19.05
N THR A 5 -4.78 11.03 -19.28
CA THR A 5 -4.98 12.04 -18.23
C THR A 5 -5.99 11.57 -17.19
N GLU A 6 -6.96 10.74 -17.57
CA GLU A 6 -8.03 10.26 -16.68
C GLU A 6 -7.53 9.25 -15.65
N VAL A 7 -6.70 8.27 -16.04
CA VAL A 7 -6.16 7.25 -15.10
C VAL A 7 -5.27 7.89 -14.05
N ASN A 8 -4.41 8.84 -14.46
CA ASN A 8 -3.58 9.58 -13.51
C ASN A 8 -4.41 10.46 -12.59
N THR A 9 -5.46 11.10 -13.11
CA THR A 9 -6.37 11.94 -12.33
C THR A 9 -7.11 11.09 -11.29
N VAL A 10 -7.60 9.92 -11.67
CA VAL A 10 -8.27 9.00 -10.74
C VAL A 10 -7.31 8.54 -9.64
N THR A 11 -6.10 8.11 -9.99
CA THR A 11 -5.11 7.67 -9.00
C THR A 11 -4.70 8.82 -8.06
N HIS A 12 -4.54 10.03 -8.59
CA HIS A 12 -4.23 11.22 -7.81
C HIS A 12 -5.36 11.60 -6.85
N ASN A 13 -6.60 11.59 -7.32
CA ASN A 13 -7.77 11.88 -6.48
C ASN A 13 -7.94 10.86 -5.34
N PHE A 14 -7.67 9.57 -5.61
CA PHE A 14 -7.64 8.56 -4.55
C PHE A 14 -6.52 8.82 -3.54
N MET A 15 -5.34 9.19 -4.00
CA MET A 15 -4.20 9.50 -3.13
C MET A 15 -4.49 10.70 -2.22
N GLU A 16 -5.10 11.76 -2.75
CA GLU A 16 -5.56 12.94 -1.99
C GLU A 16 -6.63 12.57 -0.96
N ALA A 17 -7.64 11.80 -1.38
CA ALA A 17 -8.68 11.33 -0.47
C ALA A 17 -8.12 10.49 0.68
N PHE A 18 -7.16 9.60 0.40
CA PHE A 18 -6.51 8.81 1.45
C PHE A 18 -5.58 9.63 2.34
N GLN A 19 -4.90 10.65 1.82
CA GLN A 19 -4.12 11.58 2.63
C GLN A 19 -5.03 12.36 3.59
N HIS A 20 -6.14 12.90 3.09
CA HIS A 20 -7.13 13.55 3.94
C HIS A 20 -7.70 12.61 5.00
N PHE A 21 -8.05 11.38 4.61
CA PHE A 21 -8.49 10.36 5.55
C PHE A 21 -7.41 10.02 6.60
N SER A 22 -6.14 9.95 6.21
CA SER A 22 -5.03 9.67 7.12
C SER A 22 -4.86 10.77 8.18
N THR A 23 -5.09 12.04 7.84
CA THR A 23 -5.05 13.14 8.83
C THR A 23 -6.20 13.03 9.82
N VAL A 24 -7.43 12.81 9.34
CA VAL A 24 -8.60 12.59 10.22
C VAL A 24 -8.42 11.33 11.08
N ALA A 25 -7.89 10.26 10.50
CA ALA A 25 -7.58 9.02 11.21
C ALA A 25 -6.45 9.24 12.25
N GLY A 26 -5.52 10.16 11.99
CA GLY A 26 -4.48 10.57 12.94
C GLY A 26 -5.07 11.20 14.21
N ASP A 27 -5.96 12.16 14.04
CA ASP A 27 -6.62 12.83 15.16
C ASP A 27 -7.52 11.84 15.94
N ALA A 28 -8.34 11.08 15.25
CA ALA A 28 -9.18 10.04 15.84
C ALA A 28 -8.33 8.96 16.55
N GLY A 29 -7.22 8.54 15.93
CA GLY A 29 -6.26 7.60 16.51
C GLY A 29 -5.63 8.13 17.79
N MET A 30 -5.30 9.43 17.85
CA MET A 30 -4.75 10.07 19.05
C MET A 30 -5.75 10.05 20.20
N HIS A 31 -7.01 10.44 19.95
CA HIS A 31 -8.07 10.37 20.95
C HIS A 31 -8.32 8.94 21.45
N LEU A 32 -8.36 7.98 20.54
CA LEU A 32 -8.49 6.56 20.85
C LEU A 32 -7.31 6.07 21.70
N ALA A 33 -6.08 6.47 21.35
CA ALA A 33 -4.88 6.10 22.08
C ALA A 33 -4.88 6.60 23.51
N TYR A 34 -5.27 7.87 23.74
CA TYR A 34 -5.42 8.42 25.11
C TYR A 34 -6.44 7.65 25.92
N SER A 35 -7.60 7.36 25.33
CA SER A 35 -8.67 6.63 26.02
C SER A 35 -8.24 5.21 26.37
N LEU A 36 -7.62 4.48 25.43
CA LEU A 36 -7.13 3.12 25.65
C LEU A 36 -5.97 3.07 26.65
N ALA A 37 -5.03 4.01 26.54
CA ALA A 37 -3.91 4.10 27.48
C ALA A 37 -4.40 4.37 28.91
N GLY A 38 -5.35 5.31 29.09
CA GLY A 38 -5.96 5.59 30.37
C GLY A 38 -6.67 4.38 30.96
N LEU A 39 -7.51 3.70 30.16
CA LEU A 39 -8.22 2.50 30.58
C LEU A 39 -7.23 1.38 30.99
N THR A 40 -6.24 1.11 30.19
CA THR A 40 -5.24 0.06 30.46
C THR A 40 -4.42 0.38 31.70
N LEU A 41 -4.08 1.66 31.90
CA LEU A 41 -3.34 2.10 33.10
C LEU A 41 -4.17 1.88 34.37
N VAL A 42 -5.47 2.23 34.35
CA VAL A 42 -6.38 2.00 35.48
C VAL A 42 -6.51 0.50 35.78
N ILE A 43 -6.80 -0.32 34.77
CA ILE A 43 -6.93 -1.78 34.94
C ILE A 43 -5.61 -2.38 35.46
N SER A 44 -4.49 -2.00 34.88
CA SER A 44 -3.16 -2.49 35.29
C SER A 44 -2.85 -2.11 36.74
N THR A 45 -3.17 -0.89 37.14
CA THR A 45 -2.99 -0.44 38.55
C THR A 45 -3.85 -1.23 39.52
N ILE A 46 -5.13 -1.46 39.18
CA ILE A 46 -6.05 -2.28 40.03
C ILE A 46 -5.48 -3.68 40.16
N MET A 47 -5.05 -4.28 39.07
CA MET A 47 -4.48 -5.64 39.09
C MET A 47 -3.20 -5.72 39.94
N MET A 48 -2.31 -4.71 39.88
CA MET A 48 -1.10 -4.67 40.72
C MET A 48 -1.43 -4.55 42.20
N VAL A 49 -2.41 -3.73 42.54
CA VAL A 49 -2.84 -3.59 43.95
C VAL A 49 -3.46 -4.89 44.46
N LEU A 50 -4.28 -5.57 43.65
CA LEU A 50 -4.90 -6.85 44.04
C LEU A 50 -3.85 -8.00 44.16
N GLN A 51 -2.78 -7.95 43.39
CA GLN A 51 -1.69 -8.95 43.43
C GLN A 51 -0.69 -8.67 44.56
N GLN A 52 -0.82 -7.60 45.30
CA GLN A 52 0.11 -7.17 46.36
C GLN A 52 1.56 -7.08 45.88
N ASP A 53 1.77 -6.62 44.64
CA ASP A 53 3.11 -6.47 44.06
C ASP A 53 3.95 -5.49 44.90
N GLU A 54 5.26 -5.80 45.02
CA GLU A 54 6.20 -4.89 45.67
C GLU A 54 6.31 -3.56 44.91
N LEU A 55 6.48 -2.45 45.63
CA LEU A 55 6.57 -1.11 45.05
C LEU A 55 7.59 -0.98 43.92
N ASN A 56 8.75 -1.64 44.04
CA ASN A 56 9.78 -1.65 43.00
C ASN A 56 9.29 -2.32 41.70
N LYS A 57 8.53 -3.41 41.80
CA LYS A 57 7.95 -4.10 40.64
C LYS A 57 6.85 -3.24 39.99
N MET A 58 6.04 -2.57 40.80
CA MET A 58 5.03 -1.63 40.28
C MET A 58 5.67 -0.50 39.49
N PHE A 59 6.72 0.13 40.05
CA PHE A 59 7.41 1.23 39.36
C PHE A 59 8.05 0.77 38.05
N SER A 60 8.69 -0.39 38.03
CA SER A 60 9.28 -0.96 36.81
C SER A 60 8.23 -1.24 35.72
N LYS A 61 7.07 -1.81 36.09
CA LYS A 61 5.96 -2.04 35.15
C LYS A 61 5.38 -0.73 34.60
N TRP A 62 5.22 0.28 35.45
CA TRP A 62 4.75 1.61 35.01
C TRP A 62 5.72 2.26 34.04
N LEU A 63 7.01 2.19 34.31
CA LEU A 63 8.02 2.76 33.42
C LEU A 63 8.01 2.06 32.05
N GLN A 64 7.93 0.72 32.03
CA GLN A 64 7.80 -0.05 30.79
C GLN A 64 6.53 0.33 30.01
N THR A 65 5.40 0.46 30.70
CA THR A 65 4.15 0.84 30.09
C THR A 65 4.18 2.26 29.52
N ALA A 66 4.78 3.22 30.28
CA ALA A 66 4.96 4.59 29.81
C ALA A 66 5.85 4.69 28.56
N LEU A 67 6.98 3.95 28.53
CA LEU A 67 7.85 3.87 27.35
C LEU A 67 7.09 3.31 26.15
N LEU A 68 6.32 2.27 26.36
CA LEU A 68 5.53 1.64 25.29
C LEU A 68 4.45 2.57 24.74
N TYR A 69 3.76 3.31 25.61
CA TYR A 69 2.79 4.34 25.19
C TYR A 69 3.48 5.45 24.40
N GLY A 70 4.64 5.93 24.87
CA GLY A 70 5.43 6.92 24.14
C GLY A 70 5.80 6.46 22.72
N LEU A 71 6.16 5.18 22.57
CA LEU A 71 6.45 4.58 21.26
C LEU A 71 5.19 4.58 20.38
N PHE A 72 4.04 4.14 20.88
CA PHE A 72 2.81 4.13 20.07
C PHE A 72 2.31 5.54 19.73
N PHE A 73 2.40 6.51 20.64
CA PHE A 73 2.09 7.90 20.33
C PHE A 73 2.98 8.46 19.22
N THR A 74 4.28 8.12 19.25
CA THR A 74 5.21 8.48 18.20
C THR A 74 4.82 7.83 16.85
N LEU A 75 4.46 6.54 16.87
CA LEU A 75 3.98 5.84 15.68
C LEU A 75 2.68 6.44 15.13
N ILE A 76 1.74 6.85 15.97
CA ILE A 76 0.50 7.52 15.52
C ILE A 76 0.84 8.85 14.85
N LYS A 77 1.69 9.67 15.50
CA LYS A 77 2.06 10.99 15.01
C LYS A 77 2.83 10.95 13.69
N PHE A 78 3.77 10.03 13.55
CA PHE A 78 4.65 9.92 12.39
C PHE A 78 4.28 8.79 11.44
N GLY A 79 3.42 7.85 11.83
CA GLY A 79 3.03 6.70 11.04
C GLY A 79 2.40 7.06 9.70
N GLY A 80 1.67 8.17 9.65
CA GLY A 80 1.09 8.70 8.41
C GLY A 80 2.13 9.08 7.35
N SER A 81 3.37 9.39 7.73
CA SER A 81 4.47 9.69 6.81
C SER A 81 5.39 8.49 6.55
N TRP A 82 5.62 7.63 7.54
CA TRP A 82 6.55 6.51 7.42
C TRP A 82 5.99 5.37 6.58
N MET A 83 4.72 5.04 6.74
CA MET A 83 4.09 3.93 6.02
C MET A 83 4.02 4.15 4.51
N PRO A 84 3.63 5.34 3.98
CA PRO A 84 3.75 5.64 2.56
C PRO A 84 5.19 5.54 2.06
N THR A 85 6.17 6.00 2.86
CA THR A 85 7.58 5.94 2.50
C THR A 85 8.06 4.50 2.33
N ILE A 86 7.65 3.59 3.21
CA ILE A 86 7.94 2.16 3.09
C ILE A 86 7.38 1.59 1.79
N LEU A 87 6.10 1.85 1.48
CA LEU A 87 5.48 1.39 0.23
C LEU A 87 6.18 1.96 -1.00
N ASN A 88 6.47 3.26 -1.01
CA ASN A 88 7.17 3.93 -2.10
C ASN A 88 8.59 3.36 -2.31
N THR A 89 9.25 2.94 -1.23
CA THR A 89 10.57 2.29 -1.32
C THR A 89 10.46 0.95 -2.05
N PHE A 90 9.47 0.11 -1.73
CA PHE A 90 9.24 -1.15 -2.42
C PHE A 90 8.89 -0.93 -3.90
N MET A 91 8.04 0.06 -4.20
CA MET A 91 7.73 0.44 -5.57
C MET A 91 8.98 0.90 -6.34
N ALA A 92 9.81 1.74 -5.72
CA ALA A 92 11.04 2.23 -6.34
C ALA A 92 12.05 1.10 -6.62
N ILE A 93 12.14 0.10 -5.73
CA ILE A 93 12.98 -1.09 -5.95
C ILE A 93 12.44 -1.90 -7.15
N GLY A 94 11.11 -2.13 -7.21
CA GLY A 94 10.47 -2.79 -8.34
C GLY A 94 10.74 -2.06 -9.66
N ALA A 95 10.61 -0.72 -9.66
CA ALA A 95 10.90 0.16 -10.78
C ALA A 95 12.30 -0.02 -11.36
N LYS A 96 13.27 0.12 -10.46
CA LYS A 96 14.68 -0.02 -10.85
C LYS A 96 14.98 -1.41 -11.40
N SER A 97 14.39 -2.45 -10.81
CA SER A 97 14.59 -3.83 -11.25
C SER A 97 14.01 -4.09 -12.65
N ALA A 98 12.91 -3.43 -12.98
CA ALA A 98 12.27 -3.52 -14.29
C ALA A 98 12.92 -2.61 -15.38
N GLY A 99 13.91 -1.78 -15.00
CA GLY A 99 14.52 -0.80 -15.93
C GLY A 99 13.58 0.32 -16.35
N LEU A 100 12.48 0.53 -15.65
CA LEU A 100 11.47 1.55 -15.92
C LEU A 100 11.80 2.81 -15.10
N GLY A 101 11.81 3.97 -15.75
CA GLY A 101 12.20 5.24 -15.11
C GLY A 101 11.20 5.77 -14.09
N SER A 102 9.92 5.45 -14.24
CA SER A 102 8.84 5.75 -13.28
C SER A 102 7.76 4.69 -13.38
N LEU A 103 7.25 4.26 -12.24
CA LEU A 103 6.20 3.25 -12.17
C LEU A 103 4.87 3.90 -11.83
N THR A 104 4.17 4.20 -12.89
CA THR A 104 2.74 4.46 -12.82
C THR A 104 2.01 3.28 -13.47
N PRO A 105 0.78 2.94 -13.07
CA PRO A 105 -0.02 1.94 -13.78
C PRO A 105 -0.13 2.24 -15.28
N GLU A 106 -0.09 3.52 -15.63
CA GLU A 106 -0.07 4.03 -17.00
C GLU A 106 1.18 3.58 -17.77
N SER A 107 2.37 3.60 -17.14
CA SER A 107 3.61 3.20 -17.83
C SER A 107 3.56 1.73 -18.25
N VAL A 108 2.99 0.87 -17.42
CA VAL A 108 2.81 -0.56 -17.72
C VAL A 108 1.82 -0.75 -18.88
N PHE A 109 0.70 -0.05 -18.86
CA PHE A 109 -0.26 -0.08 -19.96
C PHE A 109 0.33 0.42 -21.29
N ASN A 110 1.15 1.49 -21.25
CA ASN A 110 1.81 2.04 -22.42
C ASN A 110 2.83 1.07 -23.03
N VAL A 111 3.51 0.25 -22.23
CA VAL A 111 4.35 -0.84 -22.75
C VAL A 111 3.49 -1.81 -23.55
N GLY A 112 2.36 -2.24 -23.03
CA GLY A 112 1.42 -3.11 -23.74
C GLY A 112 0.90 -2.51 -25.03
N LEU A 113 0.53 -1.23 -25.01
CA LEU A 113 0.12 -0.49 -26.22
C LEU A 113 1.23 -0.43 -27.27
N THR A 114 2.47 -0.18 -26.83
CA THR A 114 3.63 -0.11 -27.73
C THR A 114 3.90 -1.44 -28.42
N ILE A 115 3.83 -2.54 -27.66
CA ILE A 115 4.01 -3.90 -28.20
C ILE A 115 2.88 -4.24 -29.18
N ALA A 116 1.64 -4.00 -28.81
CA ALA A 116 0.49 -4.26 -29.66
C ALA A 116 0.52 -3.43 -30.95
N ASN A 117 0.84 -2.14 -30.86
CA ASN A 117 0.99 -1.27 -32.01
C ASN A 117 2.11 -1.74 -32.95
N LYS A 118 3.25 -2.20 -32.40
CA LYS A 118 4.30 -2.83 -33.23
C LYS A 118 3.78 -4.06 -33.95
N MET A 119 3.00 -4.93 -33.29
CA MET A 119 2.41 -6.09 -33.94
C MET A 119 1.45 -5.69 -35.07
N PHE A 120 0.58 -4.71 -34.82
CA PHE A 120 -0.36 -4.19 -35.84
C PHE A 120 0.35 -3.52 -37.01
N THR A 121 1.43 -2.77 -36.77
CA THR A 121 2.19 -2.13 -37.85
C THR A 121 2.99 -3.13 -38.69
N LEU A 122 3.57 -4.15 -38.03
CA LEU A 122 4.29 -5.22 -38.76
C LEU A 122 3.34 -6.03 -39.65
N THR A 123 2.12 -6.32 -39.19
CA THR A 123 1.12 -7.08 -39.96
C THR A 123 0.49 -6.28 -41.11
N ASN A 124 0.50 -4.94 -41.02
CA ASN A 124 -0.02 -4.04 -42.05
C ASN A 124 1.11 -3.46 -42.94
N SER A 125 2.32 -4.00 -42.88
CA SER A 125 3.46 -3.57 -43.70
C SER A 125 3.21 -3.92 -45.19
N PRO A 126 3.54 -3.01 -46.15
CA PRO A 126 3.30 -3.23 -47.58
C PRO A 126 4.13 -4.39 -48.13
N ASP A 127 5.13 -4.87 -47.40
CA ASP A 127 5.94 -6.02 -47.79
C ASP A 127 5.25 -7.37 -47.60
N ILE A 128 4.13 -7.41 -46.89
CA ILE A 128 3.34 -8.62 -46.68
C ILE A 128 2.32 -8.77 -47.80
N HIS A 129 2.59 -9.75 -48.67
CA HIS A 129 1.72 -10.02 -49.81
C HIS A 129 0.35 -10.55 -49.35
N TRP A 130 -0.69 -10.21 -50.10
CA TRP A 130 -2.09 -10.54 -49.80
C TRP A 130 -2.37 -12.04 -49.61
N TYR A 131 -1.55 -12.94 -50.10
CA TYR A 131 -1.71 -14.40 -49.90
C TYR A 131 -1.26 -14.88 -48.50
N ASN A 132 -0.63 -14.03 -47.71
CA ASN A 132 -0.22 -14.34 -46.31
C ASN A 132 -1.27 -13.92 -45.26
N TYR A 133 -2.56 -14.06 -45.58
CA TYR A 133 -3.66 -13.73 -44.64
C TYR A 133 -3.51 -14.37 -43.28
N GLY A 134 -2.93 -15.59 -43.20
CA GLY A 134 -2.72 -16.26 -41.90
C GLY A 134 -1.76 -15.49 -40.99
N VAL A 135 -0.72 -14.86 -41.55
CA VAL A 135 0.23 -14.05 -40.77
C VAL A 135 -0.41 -12.75 -40.31
N ILE A 136 -1.19 -12.11 -41.21
CA ILE A 136 -1.89 -10.85 -40.87
C ILE A 136 -2.92 -11.10 -39.75
N LEU A 137 -3.76 -12.11 -39.91
CA LEU A 137 -4.80 -12.43 -38.93
C LEU A 137 -4.20 -12.88 -37.58
N GLY A 138 -3.16 -13.74 -37.65
CA GLY A 138 -2.44 -14.20 -36.47
C GLY A 138 -1.80 -13.05 -35.68
N GLY A 139 -1.14 -12.12 -36.35
CA GLY A 139 -0.53 -10.96 -35.69
C GLY A 139 -1.55 -9.98 -35.07
N GLN A 140 -2.69 -9.76 -35.73
CA GLN A 140 -3.77 -8.95 -35.17
C GLN A 140 -4.39 -9.60 -33.95
N ILE A 141 -4.66 -10.91 -33.98
CA ILE A 141 -5.19 -11.65 -32.82
C ILE A 141 -4.18 -11.61 -31.69
N CYS A 142 -2.89 -11.86 -31.94
CA CYS A 142 -1.85 -11.77 -30.91
C CYS A 142 -1.73 -10.37 -30.31
N GLY A 143 -1.78 -9.32 -31.12
CA GLY A 143 -1.76 -7.92 -30.66
C GLY A 143 -2.95 -7.61 -29.74
N PHE A 144 -4.14 -8.14 -30.08
CA PHE A 144 -5.32 -7.98 -29.24
C PHE A 144 -5.19 -8.72 -27.89
N PHE A 145 -4.66 -9.95 -27.89
CA PHE A 145 -4.39 -10.68 -26.64
C PHE A 145 -3.37 -9.98 -25.75
N VAL A 146 -2.32 -9.42 -26.34
CA VAL A 146 -1.33 -8.62 -25.60
C VAL A 146 -2.00 -7.44 -24.91
N LEU A 147 -2.88 -6.70 -25.59
CA LEU A 147 -3.62 -5.59 -24.99
C LEU A 147 -4.48 -6.04 -23.79
N ILE A 148 -5.20 -7.15 -23.93
CA ILE A 148 -6.03 -7.68 -22.83
C ILE A 148 -5.15 -8.04 -21.64
N ILE A 149 -4.04 -8.74 -21.84
CA ILE A 149 -3.13 -9.16 -20.76
C ILE A 149 -2.59 -7.93 -20.02
N TYR A 150 -2.07 -6.94 -20.76
CA TYR A 150 -1.53 -5.72 -20.12
C TYR A 150 -2.60 -4.88 -19.46
N ALA A 151 -3.84 -4.85 -19.98
CA ALA A 151 -4.96 -4.20 -19.31
C ALA A 151 -5.31 -4.88 -17.98
N LEU A 152 -5.29 -6.22 -17.93
CA LEU A 152 -5.54 -6.98 -16.69
C LEU A 152 -4.42 -6.75 -15.67
N ILE A 153 -3.14 -6.77 -16.09
CA ILE A 153 -2.01 -6.49 -15.21
C ILE A 153 -2.12 -5.07 -14.63
N THR A 154 -2.43 -4.09 -15.48
CA THR A 154 -2.61 -2.70 -15.04
C THR A 154 -3.76 -2.56 -14.04
N ALA A 155 -4.89 -3.23 -14.27
CA ALA A 155 -6.01 -3.23 -13.34
C ALA A 155 -5.62 -3.85 -11.99
N GLU A 156 -4.87 -4.95 -11.98
CA GLU A 156 -4.38 -5.57 -10.74
C GLU A 156 -3.45 -4.62 -9.97
N ILE A 157 -2.52 -3.93 -10.66
CA ILE A 157 -1.64 -2.93 -10.04
C ILE A 157 -2.47 -1.82 -9.37
N VAL A 158 -3.47 -1.28 -10.06
CA VAL A 158 -4.35 -0.22 -9.51
C VAL A 158 -5.08 -0.73 -8.26
N ILE A 159 -5.64 -1.94 -8.30
CA ILE A 159 -6.35 -2.53 -7.17
C ILE A 159 -5.43 -2.69 -5.95
N VAL A 160 -4.23 -3.23 -6.15
CA VAL A 160 -3.26 -3.42 -5.04
C VAL A 160 -2.79 -2.08 -4.51
N LEU A 161 -2.57 -1.10 -5.36
CA LEU A 161 -2.16 0.25 -4.98
C LEU A 161 -3.24 0.95 -4.14
N VAL A 162 -4.50 0.92 -4.56
CA VAL A 162 -5.63 1.47 -3.80
C VAL A 162 -5.77 0.78 -2.44
N LYS A 163 -5.69 -0.57 -2.40
CA LYS A 163 -5.70 -1.32 -1.14
C LYS A 163 -4.55 -0.95 -0.22
N SER A 164 -3.36 -0.72 -0.77
CA SER A 164 -2.17 -0.33 -0.01
C SER A 164 -2.33 1.05 0.62
N TYR A 165 -2.82 2.03 -0.13
CA TYR A 165 -3.10 3.37 0.41
C TYR A 165 -4.20 3.34 1.47
N ALA A 166 -5.28 2.59 1.24
CA ALA A 166 -6.34 2.44 2.23
C ALA A 166 -5.80 1.82 3.54
N LEU A 167 -4.96 0.79 3.43
CA LEU A 167 -4.36 0.16 4.60
C LEU A 167 -3.45 1.14 5.36
N VAL A 168 -2.61 1.89 4.66
CA VAL A 168 -1.72 2.88 5.26
C VAL A 168 -2.49 4.00 5.95
N ALA A 169 -3.58 4.47 5.34
CA ALA A 169 -4.43 5.51 5.91
C ALA A 169 -5.11 5.08 7.23
N MET A 170 -5.35 3.78 7.43
CA MET A 170 -5.86 3.22 8.69
C MET A 170 -4.78 3.04 9.77
N GLY A 171 -3.52 3.24 9.44
CA GLY A 171 -2.37 3.03 10.33
C GLY A 171 -2.50 3.69 11.69
N PRO A 172 -2.81 4.99 11.79
CA PRO A 172 -2.91 5.69 13.06
C PRO A 172 -3.92 5.06 14.03
N ILE A 173 -5.07 4.60 13.52
CA ILE A 173 -6.09 3.92 14.32
C ILE A 173 -5.57 2.58 14.85
N ILE A 174 -4.88 1.82 14.00
CA ILE A 174 -4.34 0.51 14.40
C ILE A 174 -3.18 0.68 15.39
N PHE A 175 -2.34 1.69 15.23
CA PHE A 175 -1.31 2.01 16.22
C PHE A 175 -1.91 2.45 17.56
N ALA A 176 -3.04 3.17 17.56
CA ALA A 176 -3.77 3.50 18.78
C ALA A 176 -4.20 2.25 19.56
N MET A 177 -4.61 1.18 18.86
CA MET A 177 -4.94 -0.11 19.48
C MET A 177 -3.74 -0.77 20.18
N GLY A 178 -2.50 -0.38 19.85
CA GLY A 178 -1.30 -0.83 20.55
C GLY A 178 -1.19 -0.38 22.00
N ASN A 179 -1.91 0.68 22.38
CA ASN A 179 -1.93 1.19 23.76
C ASN A 179 -2.78 0.35 24.73
N SER A 180 -3.44 -0.70 24.26
CA SER A 180 -4.20 -1.61 25.12
C SER A 180 -3.64 -3.04 24.99
N ASP A 181 -3.46 -3.72 26.12
CA ASP A 181 -2.97 -5.11 26.14
C ASP A 181 -3.89 -6.06 25.38
N PHE A 182 -5.20 -5.77 25.36
CA PHE A 182 -6.21 -6.58 24.67
C PHE A 182 -6.12 -6.47 23.13
N THR A 183 -5.68 -5.33 22.60
CA THR A 183 -5.69 -5.05 21.16
C THR A 183 -4.30 -4.92 20.56
N ARG A 184 -3.25 -4.96 21.38
CA ARG A 184 -1.84 -4.80 20.96
C ARG A 184 -1.40 -5.74 19.85
N ALA A 185 -1.96 -6.96 19.78
CA ALA A 185 -1.68 -7.94 18.74
C ALA A 185 -2.08 -7.48 17.32
N ALA A 186 -2.93 -6.46 17.20
CA ALA A 186 -3.30 -5.89 15.90
C ALA A 186 -2.13 -5.20 15.20
N VAL A 187 -1.22 -4.58 15.96
CA VAL A 187 -0.10 -3.80 15.41
C VAL A 187 0.91 -4.65 14.62
N PRO A 188 1.46 -5.74 15.15
CA PRO A 188 2.36 -6.61 14.38
C PRO A 188 1.68 -7.18 13.13
N ASN A 189 0.41 -7.55 13.23
CA ASN A 189 -0.36 -8.07 12.10
C ASN A 189 -0.55 -7.02 11.01
N TYR A 190 -0.78 -5.76 11.40
CA TYR A 190 -0.87 -4.64 10.47
C TYR A 190 0.47 -4.40 9.74
N ILE A 191 1.57 -4.30 10.47
CA ILE A 191 2.91 -4.10 9.88
C ILE A 191 3.23 -5.22 8.89
N ARG A 192 2.94 -6.47 9.25
CA ARG A 192 3.13 -7.63 8.35
C ARG A 192 2.30 -7.50 7.07
N LYS A 193 1.06 -7.02 7.16
CA LYS A 193 0.21 -6.78 5.98
C LYS A 193 0.75 -5.66 5.09
N VAL A 194 1.22 -4.54 5.66
CA VAL A 194 1.81 -3.43 4.91
C VAL A 194 3.06 -3.90 4.15
N ILE A 195 3.95 -4.62 4.81
CA ILE A 195 5.14 -5.19 4.17
C ILE A 195 4.74 -6.18 3.07
N GLY A 196 3.77 -7.04 3.33
CA GLY A 196 3.27 -8.01 2.35
C GLY A 196 2.72 -7.33 1.09
N MET A 197 1.95 -6.25 1.24
CA MET A 197 1.48 -5.46 0.10
C MET A 197 2.61 -4.75 -0.63
N GLY A 198 3.62 -4.24 0.09
CA GLY A 198 4.82 -3.66 -0.52
C GLY A 198 5.56 -4.66 -1.40
N ILE A 199 5.75 -5.89 -0.91
CA ILE A 199 6.38 -6.98 -1.67
C ILE A 199 5.52 -7.36 -2.87
N GLN A 200 4.19 -7.44 -2.72
CA GLN A 200 3.28 -7.75 -3.82
C GLN A 200 3.37 -6.67 -4.92
N LEU A 201 3.39 -5.38 -4.56
CA LEU A 201 3.60 -4.30 -5.51
C LEU A 201 4.96 -4.44 -6.22
N MET A 202 6.02 -4.68 -5.46
CA MET A 202 7.36 -4.87 -6.03
C MET A 202 7.37 -6.00 -7.09
N ILE A 203 6.75 -7.14 -6.81
CA ILE A 203 6.67 -8.29 -7.74
C ILE A 203 5.86 -7.92 -8.97
N LEU A 204 4.69 -7.28 -8.81
CA LEU A 204 3.83 -6.87 -9.93
C LEU A 204 4.54 -5.91 -10.90
N TYR A 205 5.50 -5.16 -10.42
CA TYR A 205 6.27 -4.24 -11.25
C TYR A 205 7.48 -4.90 -11.95
N VAL A 206 7.95 -6.04 -11.46
CA VAL A 206 9.06 -6.77 -12.09
C VAL A 206 8.57 -7.68 -13.23
N ILE A 207 7.30 -8.09 -13.22
CA ILE A 207 6.68 -8.92 -14.26
C ILE A 207 6.36 -8.10 -15.50
#